data_affec561f88de42859c662951577dcb0
#
_entry.id   affec561f88de42859c662951577dcb0
#
_cell.length_a   1.000
_cell.length_b   1.000
_cell.length_c   1.000
_cell.angle_alpha   90.00
_cell.angle_beta   90.00
_cell.angle_gamma   90.00
#
_symmetry.space_group_name_H-M   'P 1'
#
loop_
_entity.id
_entity.type
_entity.pdbx_description
1 polymer ?
#
loop_
_entity_poly.entity_id
_entity_poly.type
_entity_poly.pdbx_seq_one_letter_code
_entity_poly.pdbx_strand_id
1 'polypeptide(L)'
;MEYDEPLFFHVMQYAANADRDVIDMVSGNPDWGAPPAVAEGLRRYAELGGADFQYPPSEGLDELRREIADRRHVDAEQVIVTNGAGEANYLAMARALERDAGREVILVDPVYPYYPGKTTMLGGRASYVGADRDGSLDPDRVRDAAGEETACIVVNTPNNPTGAVYDRETMAELVAVAEAADALLVSDEVYDHFVHRGEFASALAEDSDHRVVTNAFSKSLAITGFRVGYAVFPPSLVDAARTRHMLTNVTGSRPAQYAVLHALRTTDPDYFEEVRDLLAERLDGFTDALDAAGAEYTAPDGAFYVLCRFDGFPGTLENVKRLIDDAGVAGMPGETFGASRREWLRFALVTPRAPEAADRLVEYFR
;
A
#
# COMPACT_ATOMS: atom_id res chain seq x y z
N MET A 1 10.14 9.86 -22.64
CA MET A 1 10.02 9.74 -21.18
C MET A 1 10.77 8.46 -20.82
N GLU A 2 11.89 8.57 -20.11
CA GLU A 2 12.64 7.41 -19.66
C GLU A 2 12.10 7.03 -18.27
N TYR A 3 11.85 5.75 -18.06
CA TYR A 3 11.47 5.20 -16.75
C TYR A 3 12.58 4.29 -16.30
N ASP A 4 13.11 4.55 -15.11
CA ASP A 4 14.08 3.65 -14.48
C ASP A 4 13.36 2.37 -14.02
N GLU A 5 14.00 1.23 -14.20
CA GLU A 5 13.51 -0.03 -13.64
C GLU A 5 13.60 0.05 -12.12
N PRO A 6 12.51 -0.24 -11.38
CA PRO A 6 12.53 -0.17 -9.93
C PRO A 6 13.59 -1.11 -9.33
N LEU A 7 14.38 -0.62 -8.37
CA LEU A 7 15.43 -1.38 -7.67
C LEU A 7 14.94 -2.71 -7.08
N PHE A 8 13.65 -2.81 -6.82
CA PHE A 8 12.97 -4.03 -6.40
C PHE A 8 13.30 -5.24 -7.29
N PHE A 9 13.23 -5.08 -8.62
CA PHE A 9 13.52 -6.17 -9.55
C PHE A 9 14.99 -6.57 -9.51
N HIS A 10 15.90 -5.61 -9.40
CA HIS A 10 17.33 -5.88 -9.28
C HIS A 10 17.68 -6.69 -8.03
N VAL A 11 17.09 -6.34 -6.88
CA VAL A 11 17.32 -7.08 -5.62
C VAL A 11 16.75 -8.49 -5.72
N MET A 12 15.52 -8.65 -6.20
CA MET A 12 14.88 -9.97 -6.33
C MET A 12 15.66 -10.87 -7.30
N GLN A 13 16.11 -10.34 -8.44
CA GLN A 13 16.89 -11.10 -9.40
C GLN A 13 18.25 -11.50 -8.81
N TYR A 14 18.89 -10.60 -8.07
CA TYR A 14 20.15 -10.92 -7.41
C TYR A 14 19.98 -12.02 -6.36
N ALA A 15 18.99 -11.90 -5.49
CA ALA A 15 18.67 -12.90 -4.47
C ALA A 15 18.34 -14.28 -5.07
N ALA A 16 17.59 -14.30 -6.18
CA ALA A 16 17.23 -15.55 -6.87
C ALA A 16 18.41 -16.27 -7.54
N ASN A 17 19.48 -15.54 -7.86
CA ASN A 17 20.69 -16.09 -8.50
C ASN A 17 21.88 -16.27 -7.51
N ALA A 18 21.66 -16.04 -6.22
CA ALA A 18 22.71 -16.22 -5.22
C ALA A 18 23.07 -17.71 -5.03
N ASP A 19 24.36 -18.00 -4.87
CA ASP A 19 24.89 -19.37 -4.65
C ASP A 19 24.69 -19.88 -3.20
N ARG A 20 23.73 -19.32 -2.48
CA ARG A 20 23.41 -19.68 -1.09
C ARG A 20 21.91 -19.64 -0.82
N ASP A 21 21.51 -20.19 0.32
CA ASP A 21 20.16 -20.07 0.82
C ASP A 21 19.85 -18.61 1.27
N VAL A 22 18.92 -17.96 0.59
CA VAL A 22 18.52 -16.57 0.84
C VAL A 22 17.09 -16.54 1.36
N ILE A 23 16.87 -15.78 2.42
CA ILE A 23 15.55 -15.47 2.94
C ILE A 23 15.08 -14.17 2.27
N ASP A 24 14.03 -14.26 1.44
CA ASP A 24 13.43 -13.11 0.79
C ASP A 24 12.54 -12.32 1.77
N MET A 25 12.97 -11.12 2.13
CA MET A 25 12.21 -10.13 2.87
C MET A 25 12.00 -8.83 2.05
N VAL A 26 12.19 -8.90 0.74
CA VAL A 26 11.97 -7.80 -0.22
C VAL A 26 10.50 -7.74 -0.64
N SER A 27 9.93 -8.91 -0.94
CA SER A 27 8.58 -9.04 -1.46
C SER A 27 7.54 -8.71 -0.38
N GLY A 28 6.52 -7.93 -0.75
CA GLY A 28 5.34 -7.69 0.10
C GLY A 28 4.18 -8.65 -0.20
N ASN A 29 4.46 -9.86 -0.71
CA ASN A 29 3.42 -10.85 -0.96
C ASN A 29 3.10 -11.62 0.32
N PRO A 30 1.82 -11.61 0.78
CA PRO A 30 1.40 -12.42 1.91
C PRO A 30 1.79 -13.90 1.77
N ASP A 31 2.32 -14.50 2.83
CA ASP A 31 2.71 -15.91 2.91
C ASP A 31 1.70 -16.79 3.65
N TRP A 32 0.71 -16.18 4.29
CA TRP A 32 -0.45 -16.89 4.81
C TRP A 32 -1.44 -17.21 3.70
N GLY A 33 -2.22 -18.27 3.84
CA GLY A 33 -3.17 -18.70 2.83
C GLY A 33 -4.35 -17.74 2.67
N ALA A 34 -4.86 -17.60 1.45
CA ALA A 34 -6.16 -16.96 1.25
C ALA A 34 -7.27 -17.71 2.00
N PRO A 35 -8.32 -17.04 2.50
CA PRO A 35 -9.42 -17.72 3.15
C PRO A 35 -10.10 -18.69 2.17
N PRO A 36 -10.55 -19.88 2.65
CA PRO A 36 -11.17 -20.90 1.79
C PRO A 36 -12.34 -20.39 0.94
N ALA A 37 -13.02 -19.37 1.43
CA ALA A 37 -14.11 -18.68 0.74
C ALA A 37 -13.72 -18.11 -0.64
N VAL A 38 -12.46 -17.72 -0.84
CA VAL A 38 -11.98 -17.24 -2.15
C VAL A 38 -12.03 -18.37 -3.19
N ALA A 39 -11.51 -19.54 -2.87
CA ALA A 39 -11.53 -20.71 -3.76
C ALA A 39 -12.96 -21.21 -3.99
N GLU A 40 -13.81 -21.16 -2.96
CA GLU A 40 -15.23 -21.52 -3.09
C GLU A 40 -15.96 -20.57 -4.03
N GLY A 41 -15.71 -19.25 -3.92
CA GLY A 41 -16.29 -18.25 -4.83
C GLY A 41 -15.91 -18.52 -6.30
N LEU A 42 -14.66 -18.91 -6.58
CA LEU A 42 -14.25 -19.29 -7.94
C LEU A 42 -14.97 -20.55 -8.44
N ARG A 43 -15.13 -21.57 -7.59
CA ARG A 43 -15.87 -22.80 -7.98
C ARG A 43 -17.33 -22.48 -8.31
N ARG A 44 -17.99 -21.69 -7.47
CA ARG A 44 -19.38 -21.25 -7.70
C ARG A 44 -19.50 -20.42 -8.98
N TYR A 45 -18.55 -19.54 -9.24
CA TYR A 45 -18.53 -18.78 -10.48
C TYR A 45 -18.44 -19.69 -11.72
N ALA A 46 -17.61 -20.74 -11.67
CA ALA A 46 -17.44 -21.68 -12.77
C ALA A 46 -18.73 -22.48 -13.10
N GLU A 47 -19.67 -22.56 -12.15
CA GLU A 47 -20.99 -23.25 -12.32
C GLU A 47 -22.04 -22.31 -12.91
N LEU A 48 -21.76 -21.00 -13.08
CA LEU A 48 -22.71 -20.05 -13.66
C LEU A 48 -22.82 -20.19 -15.16
N GLY A 49 -23.82 -19.54 -15.75
CA GLY A 49 -24.16 -19.65 -17.18
C GLY A 49 -23.56 -18.52 -18.04
N GLY A 50 -23.79 -18.62 -19.35
CA GLY A 50 -23.16 -17.77 -20.37
C GLY A 50 -23.31 -16.27 -20.18
N ALA A 51 -24.41 -15.76 -19.61
CA ALA A 51 -24.57 -14.32 -19.33
C ALA A 51 -23.59 -13.82 -18.27
N ASP A 52 -23.21 -14.68 -17.31
CA ASP A 52 -22.30 -14.34 -16.22
C ASP A 52 -20.83 -14.34 -16.65
N PHE A 53 -20.53 -14.86 -17.85
CA PHE A 53 -19.17 -14.84 -18.44
C PHE A 53 -18.93 -13.62 -19.34
N GLN A 54 -19.93 -12.76 -19.49
CA GLN A 54 -19.81 -11.52 -20.24
C GLN A 54 -19.22 -10.38 -19.38
N TYR A 55 -18.93 -9.23 -20.00
CA TYR A 55 -18.44 -8.06 -19.30
C TYR A 55 -19.36 -7.69 -18.13
N PRO A 56 -18.82 -7.48 -16.91
CA PRO A 56 -19.58 -6.81 -15.86
C PRO A 56 -19.70 -5.30 -16.17
N PRO A 57 -20.47 -4.55 -15.38
CA PRO A 57 -20.44 -3.09 -15.44
C PRO A 57 -19.00 -2.55 -15.35
N SER A 58 -18.73 -1.43 -16.00
CA SER A 58 -17.39 -0.85 -16.03
C SER A 58 -16.84 -0.54 -14.63
N GLU A 59 -17.69 -0.04 -13.76
CA GLU A 59 -17.37 0.28 -12.37
C GLU A 59 -17.26 -0.92 -11.44
N GLY A 60 -17.53 -2.13 -11.95
CA GLY A 60 -17.51 -3.38 -11.19
C GLY A 60 -18.90 -3.96 -10.92
N LEU A 61 -18.94 -5.17 -10.38
CA LEU A 61 -20.19 -5.86 -10.01
C LEU A 61 -20.97 -5.04 -8.98
N ASP A 62 -22.23 -4.76 -9.24
CA ASP A 62 -23.10 -3.96 -8.37
C ASP A 62 -23.16 -4.51 -6.93
N GLU A 63 -23.20 -5.83 -6.79
CA GLU A 63 -23.22 -6.46 -5.47
C GLU A 63 -21.88 -6.25 -4.72
N LEU A 64 -20.75 -6.29 -5.42
CA LEU A 64 -19.45 -6.03 -4.81
C LEU A 64 -19.31 -4.56 -4.41
N ARG A 65 -19.77 -3.64 -5.25
CA ARG A 65 -19.77 -2.22 -4.94
C ARG A 65 -20.60 -1.91 -3.69
N ARG A 66 -21.82 -2.50 -3.59
CA ARG A 66 -22.67 -2.36 -2.39
C ARG A 66 -22.00 -2.96 -1.16
N GLU A 67 -21.42 -4.15 -1.26
CA GLU A 67 -20.70 -4.77 -0.13
C GLU A 67 -19.53 -3.92 0.36
N ILE A 68 -18.77 -3.29 -0.56
CA ILE A 68 -17.70 -2.35 -0.21
C ILE A 68 -18.30 -1.09 0.44
N ALA A 69 -19.33 -0.53 -0.15
CA ALA A 69 -19.98 0.69 0.31
C ALA A 69 -20.55 0.53 1.73
N ASP A 70 -21.23 -0.58 2.00
CA ASP A 70 -21.77 -0.90 3.33
C ASP A 70 -20.64 -0.97 4.39
N ARG A 71 -19.51 -1.59 4.07
CA ARG A 71 -18.34 -1.70 4.96
C ARG A 71 -17.60 -0.38 5.17
N ARG A 72 -17.68 0.51 4.18
CA ARG A 72 -17.01 1.81 4.22
C ARG A 72 -17.94 2.96 4.62
N HIS A 73 -19.22 2.68 4.83
CA HIS A 73 -20.25 3.66 5.16
C HIS A 73 -20.34 4.81 4.14
N VAL A 74 -20.36 4.45 2.86
CA VAL A 74 -20.49 5.37 1.72
C VAL A 74 -21.58 4.88 0.75
N ASP A 75 -21.95 5.68 -0.25
CA ASP A 75 -22.84 5.25 -1.30
C ASP A 75 -22.14 4.38 -2.34
N ALA A 76 -22.82 3.34 -2.83
CA ALA A 76 -22.26 2.42 -3.83
C ALA A 76 -21.87 3.13 -5.14
N GLU A 77 -22.52 4.23 -5.47
CA GLU A 77 -22.24 5.10 -6.62
C GLU A 77 -20.84 5.75 -6.55
N GLN A 78 -20.31 5.94 -5.33
CA GLN A 78 -18.97 6.48 -5.10
C GLN A 78 -17.84 5.45 -5.32
N VAL A 79 -18.19 4.16 -5.39
CA VAL A 79 -17.21 3.05 -5.46
C VAL A 79 -16.93 2.66 -6.91
N ILE A 80 -15.66 2.61 -7.29
CA ILE A 80 -15.17 2.02 -8.53
C ILE A 80 -14.26 0.83 -8.17
N VAL A 81 -14.62 -0.37 -8.63
CA VAL A 81 -13.78 -1.56 -8.50
C VAL A 81 -12.68 -1.51 -9.55
N THR A 82 -11.43 -1.72 -9.13
CA THR A 82 -10.23 -1.52 -9.94
C THR A 82 -9.36 -2.77 -10.02
N ASN A 83 -8.36 -2.78 -10.91
CA ASN A 83 -7.35 -3.84 -10.99
C ASN A 83 -6.28 -3.68 -9.89
N GLY A 84 -6.73 -3.74 -8.62
CA GLY A 84 -5.92 -3.53 -7.43
C GLY A 84 -5.68 -2.05 -7.13
N ALA A 85 -5.07 -1.77 -5.97
CA ALA A 85 -4.75 -0.41 -5.51
C ALA A 85 -3.85 0.36 -6.51
N GLY A 86 -3.06 -0.36 -7.31
CA GLY A 86 -2.22 0.26 -8.34
C GLY A 86 -3.01 1.08 -9.35
N GLU A 87 -4.16 0.56 -9.82
CA GLU A 87 -5.06 1.31 -10.69
C GLU A 87 -5.87 2.33 -9.90
N ALA A 88 -6.35 1.98 -8.70
CA ALA A 88 -7.09 2.91 -7.86
C ALA A 88 -6.31 4.21 -7.62
N ASN A 89 -5.03 4.11 -7.25
CA ASN A 89 -4.12 5.25 -7.08
C ASN A 89 -3.89 6.01 -8.40
N TYR A 90 -3.76 5.30 -9.53
CA TYR A 90 -3.62 5.95 -10.83
C TYR A 90 -4.86 6.79 -11.16
N LEU A 91 -6.05 6.25 -10.97
CA LEU A 91 -7.30 6.98 -11.24
C LEU A 91 -7.47 8.19 -10.33
N ALA A 92 -7.17 8.03 -9.03
CA ALA A 92 -7.26 9.11 -8.06
C ALA A 92 -6.29 10.27 -8.38
N MET A 93 -5.02 9.95 -8.62
CA MET A 93 -4.00 10.94 -8.98
C MET A 93 -4.28 11.59 -10.36
N ALA A 94 -4.76 10.80 -11.34
CA ALA A 94 -5.15 11.34 -12.63
C ALA A 94 -6.30 12.33 -12.49
N ARG A 95 -7.31 11.99 -11.68
CA ARG A 95 -8.46 12.87 -11.46
C ARG A 95 -8.04 14.16 -10.74
N ALA A 96 -7.11 14.09 -9.80
CA ALA A 96 -6.54 15.26 -9.15
C ALA A 96 -5.87 16.20 -10.17
N LEU A 97 -5.00 15.66 -11.04
CA LEU A 97 -4.24 16.42 -12.04
C LEU A 97 -5.07 16.88 -13.24
N GLU A 98 -6.30 16.40 -13.42
CA GLU A 98 -7.26 16.87 -14.42
C GLU A 98 -8.09 18.08 -13.97
N ARG A 99 -8.08 18.38 -12.67
CA ARG A 99 -8.67 19.62 -12.15
C ARG A 99 -7.76 20.79 -12.47
N ASP A 100 -8.32 21.98 -12.56
CA ASP A 100 -7.55 23.22 -12.76
C ASP A 100 -6.89 23.72 -11.45
N ALA A 101 -6.43 22.79 -10.63
CA ALA A 101 -5.84 23.03 -9.31
C ALA A 101 -4.31 22.91 -9.29
N GLY A 102 -3.66 23.02 -10.46
CA GLY A 102 -2.20 22.93 -10.56
C GLY A 102 -1.67 21.56 -11.03
N ARG A 103 -0.37 21.35 -10.88
CA ARG A 103 0.35 20.17 -11.36
C ARG A 103 1.25 19.52 -10.31
N GLU A 104 1.30 20.06 -9.12
CA GLU A 104 2.12 19.52 -8.05
C GLU A 104 1.41 18.35 -7.35
N VAL A 105 2.19 17.32 -7.06
CA VAL A 105 1.77 16.19 -6.25
C VAL A 105 2.70 16.11 -5.05
N ILE A 106 2.19 16.38 -3.86
CA ILE A 106 2.91 16.24 -2.60
C ILE A 106 2.91 14.76 -2.21
N LEU A 107 4.10 14.22 -1.99
CA LEU A 107 4.36 12.85 -1.57
C LEU A 107 5.06 12.84 -0.22
N VAL A 108 4.71 11.91 0.66
CA VAL A 108 5.39 11.76 1.95
C VAL A 108 6.66 10.92 1.77
N ASP A 109 7.82 11.45 2.18
CA ASP A 109 9.12 10.76 2.15
C ASP A 109 9.42 10.16 3.53
N PRO A 110 9.58 8.84 3.70
CA PRO A 110 9.80 7.83 2.65
C PRO A 110 8.53 7.49 1.86
N VAL A 111 8.71 7.32 0.56
CA VAL A 111 7.62 7.19 -0.40
C VAL A 111 7.57 5.80 -1.04
N TYR A 112 6.38 5.23 -1.19
CA TYR A 112 6.21 4.03 -2.00
C TYR A 112 6.59 4.32 -3.46
N PRO A 113 7.53 3.56 -4.06
CA PRO A 113 8.23 3.95 -5.30
C PRO A 113 7.35 4.19 -6.51
N TYR A 114 6.12 3.68 -6.52
CA TYR A 114 5.23 3.83 -7.66
C TYR A 114 4.47 5.15 -7.71
N TYR A 115 4.41 5.93 -6.62
CA TYR A 115 3.73 7.22 -6.64
C TYR A 115 4.51 8.26 -7.47
N PRO A 116 5.83 8.44 -7.31
CA PRO A 116 6.60 9.34 -8.16
C PRO A 116 6.51 8.97 -9.65
N GLY A 117 6.58 7.68 -9.98
CA GLY A 117 6.41 7.18 -11.34
C GLY A 117 5.05 7.53 -11.94
N LYS A 118 3.95 7.34 -11.19
CA LYS A 118 2.60 7.72 -11.60
C LYS A 118 2.47 9.23 -11.79
N THR A 119 3.05 10.02 -10.87
CA THR A 119 3.07 11.49 -10.99
C THR A 119 3.68 11.92 -12.32
N THR A 120 4.85 11.39 -12.65
CA THR A 120 5.55 11.68 -13.92
C THR A 120 4.74 11.21 -15.13
N MET A 121 4.19 9.99 -15.07
CA MET A 121 3.37 9.42 -16.16
C MET A 121 2.12 10.27 -16.46
N LEU A 122 1.56 10.90 -15.45
CA LEU A 122 0.38 11.75 -15.55
C LEU A 122 0.72 13.21 -15.88
N GLY A 123 2.00 13.56 -16.05
CA GLY A 123 2.46 14.92 -16.36
C GLY A 123 2.44 15.86 -15.15
N GLY A 124 2.38 15.31 -13.93
CA GLY A 124 2.53 16.04 -12.68
C GLY A 124 3.99 16.25 -12.30
N ARG A 125 4.21 17.07 -11.27
CA ARG A 125 5.51 17.35 -10.65
C ARG A 125 5.47 16.91 -9.18
N ALA A 126 6.31 15.95 -8.82
CA ALA A 126 6.41 15.49 -7.45
C ALA A 126 7.17 16.50 -6.57
N SER A 127 6.64 16.78 -5.39
CA SER A 127 7.33 17.43 -4.27
C SER A 127 7.25 16.50 -3.05
N TYR A 128 8.16 16.69 -2.08
CA TYR A 128 8.32 15.75 -0.99
C TYR A 128 8.24 16.44 0.36
N VAL A 129 7.44 15.87 1.26
CA VAL A 129 7.37 16.25 2.68
C VAL A 129 7.93 15.11 3.51
N GLY A 130 8.97 15.38 4.31
CA GLY A 130 9.61 14.34 5.13
C GLY A 130 8.76 13.94 6.33
N ALA A 131 8.54 12.64 6.53
CA ALA A 131 8.07 12.10 7.80
C ALA A 131 9.17 12.14 8.87
N ASP A 132 8.79 12.08 10.14
CA ASP A 132 9.72 12.00 11.26
C ASP A 132 10.48 10.66 11.27
N ARG A 133 11.47 10.54 12.16
CA ARG A 133 12.33 9.34 12.20
C ARG A 133 11.56 8.06 12.53
N ASP A 134 10.53 8.17 13.35
CA ASP A 134 9.62 7.07 13.72
C ASP A 134 8.59 6.74 12.63
N GLY A 135 8.49 7.57 11.58
CA GLY A 135 7.54 7.41 10.49
C GLY A 135 6.25 8.22 10.66
N SER A 136 6.07 8.93 11.76
CA SER A 136 4.93 9.83 11.96
C SER A 136 4.97 11.00 10.97
N LEU A 137 3.83 11.56 10.65
CA LEU A 137 3.68 12.71 9.76
C LEU A 137 3.09 13.88 10.53
N ASP A 138 3.79 15.00 10.52
CA ASP A 138 3.29 16.27 11.01
C ASP A 138 2.48 16.96 9.89
N PRO A 139 1.14 17.13 10.05
CA PRO A 139 0.30 17.77 9.05
C PRO A 139 0.67 19.22 8.77
N ASP A 140 1.29 19.93 9.72
CA ASP A 140 1.74 21.30 9.52
C ASP A 140 2.81 21.39 8.43
N ARG A 141 3.68 20.40 8.30
CA ARG A 141 4.66 20.35 7.20
C ARG A 141 3.98 20.19 5.83
N VAL A 142 2.89 19.43 5.78
CA VAL A 142 2.11 19.29 4.54
C VAL A 142 1.41 20.60 4.22
N ARG A 143 0.87 21.28 5.24
CA ARG A 143 0.23 22.60 5.10
C ARG A 143 1.20 23.66 4.60
N ASP A 144 2.42 23.69 5.13
CA ASP A 144 3.46 24.62 4.70
C ASP A 144 3.94 24.38 3.26
N ALA A 145 3.86 23.13 2.79
CA ALA A 145 4.23 22.76 1.43
C ALA A 145 3.11 22.95 0.41
N ALA A 146 1.84 22.87 0.85
CA ALA A 146 0.68 22.95 -0.03
C ALA A 146 0.40 24.40 -0.45
N GLY A 147 -0.01 24.60 -1.71
CA GLY A 147 -0.31 25.91 -2.28
C GLY A 147 -1.15 25.83 -3.54
N GLU A 148 -1.26 26.95 -4.26
CA GLU A 148 -2.09 27.10 -5.48
C GLU A 148 -1.75 26.13 -6.61
N GLU A 149 -0.52 25.62 -6.64
CA GLU A 149 -0.06 24.63 -7.64
C GLU A 149 -0.28 23.18 -7.18
N THR A 150 -0.73 22.96 -5.97
CA THR A 150 -0.92 21.61 -5.40
C THR A 150 -2.23 21.00 -5.88
N ALA A 151 -2.14 20.02 -6.77
CA ALA A 151 -3.30 19.27 -7.26
C ALA A 151 -3.64 18.06 -6.38
N CYS A 152 -2.61 17.45 -5.77
CA CYS A 152 -2.76 16.17 -5.07
C CYS A 152 -1.80 16.07 -3.88
N ILE A 153 -2.29 15.50 -2.79
CA ILE A 153 -1.50 15.05 -1.64
C ILE A 153 -1.70 13.54 -1.53
N VAL A 154 -0.62 12.74 -1.52
CA VAL A 154 -0.72 11.27 -1.42
C VAL A 154 -0.15 10.81 -0.10
N VAL A 155 -0.96 10.10 0.66
CA VAL A 155 -0.57 9.43 1.90
C VAL A 155 -0.87 7.94 1.81
N ASN A 156 -0.11 7.13 2.55
CA ASN A 156 -0.35 5.70 2.69
C ASN A 156 -0.35 5.36 4.19
N THR A 157 -1.46 4.86 4.68
CA THR A 157 -1.63 4.51 6.09
C THR A 157 -2.51 3.25 6.24
N PRO A 158 -2.05 2.23 6.97
CA PRO A 158 -0.68 2.02 7.51
C PRO A 158 0.39 2.09 6.41
N ASN A 159 1.59 2.58 6.73
CA ASN A 159 2.56 3.03 5.76
C ASN A 159 3.52 1.92 5.28
N ASN A 160 3.79 1.90 4.01
CA ASN A 160 4.94 1.22 3.40
C ASN A 160 5.95 2.29 2.93
N PRO A 161 7.15 2.40 3.55
CA PRO A 161 7.88 1.34 4.24
C PRO A 161 7.93 1.40 5.77
N THR A 162 7.40 2.43 6.43
CA THR A 162 7.68 2.70 7.84
C THR A 162 6.88 1.88 8.84
N GLY A 163 5.71 1.36 8.44
CA GLY A 163 4.74 0.76 9.33
C GLY A 163 3.91 1.76 10.14
N ALA A 164 4.13 3.06 9.99
CA ALA A 164 3.40 4.08 10.74
C ALA A 164 1.90 4.06 10.43
N VAL A 165 1.09 4.29 11.45
CA VAL A 165 -0.37 4.42 11.36
C VAL A 165 -0.75 5.85 11.69
N TYR A 166 -1.50 6.50 10.80
CA TYR A 166 -1.99 7.86 11.05
C TYR A 166 -3.35 7.79 11.75
N ASP A 167 -3.44 8.50 12.85
CA ASP A 167 -4.64 8.57 13.68
C ASP A 167 -5.69 9.53 13.09
N ARG A 168 -6.83 9.63 13.79
CA ARG A 168 -7.95 10.44 13.33
C ARG A 168 -7.63 11.93 13.24
N GLU A 169 -6.86 12.47 14.19
CA GLU A 169 -6.49 13.87 14.22
C GLU A 169 -5.60 14.23 13.02
N THR A 170 -4.56 13.43 12.80
CA THR A 170 -3.67 13.54 11.64
C THR A 170 -4.44 13.47 10.32
N MET A 171 -5.35 12.49 10.17
CA MET A 171 -6.11 12.32 8.92
C MET A 171 -7.10 13.47 8.69
N ALA A 172 -7.77 13.94 9.73
CA ALA A 172 -8.68 15.10 9.65
C ALA A 172 -7.91 16.37 9.22
N GLU A 173 -6.74 16.62 9.81
CA GLU A 173 -5.92 17.77 9.43
C GLU A 173 -5.41 17.67 7.99
N LEU A 174 -5.02 16.49 7.52
CA LEU A 174 -4.60 16.29 6.12
C LEU A 174 -5.74 16.55 5.13
N VAL A 175 -6.98 16.15 5.47
CA VAL A 175 -8.17 16.49 4.67
C VAL A 175 -8.38 18.01 4.66
N ALA A 176 -8.29 18.68 5.82
CA ALA A 176 -8.43 20.14 5.90
C ALA A 176 -7.33 20.88 5.10
N VAL A 177 -6.10 20.36 5.07
CA VAL A 177 -5.04 20.91 4.22
C VAL A 177 -5.38 20.78 2.74
N ALA A 178 -5.91 19.62 2.30
CA ALA A 178 -6.34 19.42 0.93
C ALA A 178 -7.48 20.37 0.53
N GLU A 179 -8.46 20.57 1.41
CA GLU A 179 -9.56 21.55 1.21
C GLU A 179 -9.02 22.99 1.06
N ALA A 180 -8.13 23.41 1.96
CA ALA A 180 -7.59 24.76 1.95
C ALA A 180 -6.77 25.08 0.69
N ALA A 181 -6.12 24.07 0.11
CA ALA A 181 -5.32 24.19 -1.12
C ALA A 181 -6.12 23.91 -2.40
N ASP A 182 -7.43 23.62 -2.33
CA ASP A 182 -8.22 23.06 -3.45
C ASP A 182 -7.56 21.82 -4.10
N ALA A 183 -6.80 21.03 -3.33
CA ALA A 183 -6.17 19.80 -3.73
C ALA A 183 -7.05 18.57 -3.45
N LEU A 184 -6.64 17.38 -3.92
CA LEU A 184 -7.23 16.11 -3.47
C LEU A 184 -6.25 15.36 -2.57
N LEU A 185 -6.70 14.96 -1.38
CA LEU A 185 -6.02 13.96 -0.58
C LEU A 185 -6.32 12.58 -1.15
N VAL A 186 -5.30 11.85 -1.58
CA VAL A 186 -5.37 10.43 -1.95
C VAL A 186 -4.81 9.60 -0.80
N SER A 187 -5.70 8.92 -0.08
CA SER A 187 -5.36 8.04 1.03
C SER A 187 -5.31 6.58 0.54
N ASP A 188 -4.11 6.02 0.43
CA ASP A 188 -3.91 4.60 0.13
C ASP A 188 -3.97 3.79 1.43
N GLU A 189 -5.08 3.08 1.61
CA GLU A 189 -5.42 2.34 2.83
C GLU A 189 -5.30 0.82 2.66
N VAL A 190 -4.42 0.35 1.76
CA VAL A 190 -4.31 -1.07 1.39
C VAL A 190 -3.88 -1.98 2.54
N TYR A 191 -3.39 -1.42 3.65
CA TYR A 191 -2.97 -2.15 4.85
C TYR A 191 -3.89 -1.95 6.05
N ASP A 192 -5.09 -1.40 5.89
CA ASP A 192 -6.05 -1.06 6.96
C ASP A 192 -6.44 -2.22 7.89
N HIS A 193 -6.36 -3.45 7.41
CA HIS A 193 -6.57 -4.66 8.21
C HIS A 193 -5.40 -5.01 9.15
N PHE A 194 -4.23 -4.41 8.97
CA PHE A 194 -2.99 -4.74 9.68
C PHE A 194 -2.57 -3.57 10.56
N VAL A 195 -3.35 -3.32 11.60
CA VAL A 195 -3.05 -2.37 12.67
C VAL A 195 -2.71 -3.17 13.91
N HIS A 196 -1.49 -3.04 14.40
CA HIS A 196 -0.95 -3.78 15.54
C HIS A 196 -0.97 -2.94 16.81
N ARG A 197 -0.75 -1.64 16.67
CA ARG A 197 -0.76 -0.66 17.76
C ARG A 197 -1.42 0.64 17.31
N GLY A 198 -1.95 1.40 18.26
CA GLY A 198 -2.62 2.66 17.94
C GLY A 198 -4.01 2.50 17.36
N GLU A 199 -4.52 3.53 16.71
CA GLU A 199 -5.85 3.58 16.11
C GLU A 199 -5.73 4.08 14.66
N PHE A 200 -6.20 3.26 13.72
CA PHE A 200 -6.31 3.64 12.31
C PHE A 200 -7.58 4.45 12.07
N ALA A 201 -7.45 5.53 11.33
CA ALA A 201 -8.59 6.28 10.82
C ALA A 201 -8.55 6.39 9.30
N SER A 202 -9.65 6.02 8.66
CA SER A 202 -9.83 6.24 7.23
C SER A 202 -10.11 7.72 6.94
N ALA A 203 -9.60 8.24 5.82
CA ALA A 203 -9.97 9.56 5.35
C ALA A 203 -11.48 9.71 5.06
N LEU A 204 -12.22 8.59 4.94
CA LEU A 204 -13.68 8.60 4.81
C LEU A 204 -14.40 9.03 6.07
N ALA A 205 -13.73 9.08 7.22
CA ALA A 205 -14.32 9.59 8.47
C ALA A 205 -14.66 11.09 8.40
N GLU A 206 -14.04 11.81 7.48
CA GLU A 206 -14.28 13.23 7.25
C GLU A 206 -15.23 13.42 6.06
N ASP A 207 -16.27 14.25 6.21
CA ASP A 207 -17.20 14.58 5.12
C ASP A 207 -16.62 15.70 4.24
N SER A 208 -15.96 15.29 3.15
CA SER A 208 -15.23 16.21 2.26
C SER A 208 -15.23 15.74 0.81
N ASP A 209 -15.37 16.69 -0.12
CA ASP A 209 -15.18 16.46 -1.55
C ASP A 209 -13.70 16.49 -1.99
N HIS A 210 -12.78 16.73 -1.05
CA HIS A 210 -11.33 16.82 -1.30
C HIS A 210 -10.56 15.57 -0.90
N ARG A 211 -11.24 14.42 -0.75
CA ARG A 211 -10.60 13.13 -0.43
C ARG A 211 -10.98 12.03 -1.41
N VAL A 212 -10.03 11.17 -1.71
CA VAL A 212 -10.24 9.88 -2.39
C VAL A 212 -9.53 8.80 -1.58
N VAL A 213 -10.26 7.74 -1.24
CA VAL A 213 -9.66 6.57 -0.59
C VAL A 213 -9.45 5.46 -1.60
N THR A 214 -8.27 4.86 -1.58
CA THR A 214 -7.91 3.72 -2.41
C THR A 214 -7.56 2.51 -1.55
N ASN A 215 -7.97 1.31 -1.99
CA ASN A 215 -7.71 0.08 -1.26
C ASN A 215 -7.70 -1.13 -2.21
N ALA A 216 -7.32 -2.30 -1.70
CA ALA A 216 -7.37 -3.56 -2.43
C ALA A 216 -7.46 -4.77 -1.50
N PHE A 217 -8.02 -5.86 -2.01
CA PHE A 217 -8.10 -7.14 -1.32
C PHE A 217 -6.81 -7.98 -1.43
N SER A 218 -5.82 -7.44 -2.11
CA SER A 218 -4.52 -8.09 -2.36
C SER A 218 -3.82 -8.54 -1.10
N LYS A 219 -3.91 -7.73 -0.03
CA LYS A 219 -3.23 -7.98 1.24
C LYS A 219 -4.15 -8.65 2.25
N SER A 220 -5.32 -8.08 2.51
CA SER A 220 -6.28 -8.57 3.49
C SER A 220 -6.78 -10.00 3.21
N LEU A 221 -6.94 -10.38 1.95
CA LEU A 221 -7.34 -11.73 1.55
C LEU A 221 -6.19 -12.59 0.98
N ALA A 222 -4.94 -12.10 1.03
CA ALA A 222 -3.76 -12.78 0.48
C ALA A 222 -3.93 -13.21 -1.00
N ILE A 223 -4.50 -12.34 -1.85
CA ILE A 223 -4.83 -12.62 -3.26
C ILE A 223 -4.20 -11.62 -4.23
N THR A 224 -2.93 -11.31 -4.07
CA THR A 224 -2.24 -10.30 -4.88
C THR A 224 -2.41 -10.51 -6.39
N GLY A 225 -2.48 -11.77 -6.85
CA GLY A 225 -2.66 -12.15 -8.24
C GLY A 225 -4.08 -11.97 -8.80
N PHE A 226 -5.10 -11.79 -7.96
CA PHE A 226 -6.49 -11.58 -8.41
C PHE A 226 -6.74 -10.20 -8.98
N ARG A 227 -5.89 -9.22 -8.60
CA ARG A 227 -6.00 -7.86 -9.10
C ARG A 227 -7.37 -7.22 -8.84
N VAL A 228 -7.89 -7.30 -7.62
CA VAL A 228 -9.14 -6.64 -7.20
C VAL A 228 -8.83 -5.62 -6.12
N GLY A 229 -9.19 -4.38 -6.40
CA GLY A 229 -9.14 -3.25 -5.49
C GLY A 229 -10.32 -2.32 -5.74
N TYR A 230 -10.32 -1.18 -5.10
CA TYR A 230 -11.34 -0.16 -5.31
C TYR A 230 -10.84 1.23 -4.95
N ALA A 231 -11.54 2.22 -5.48
CA ALA A 231 -11.42 3.60 -5.06
C ALA A 231 -12.80 4.15 -4.67
N VAL A 232 -12.84 4.96 -3.63
CA VAL A 232 -14.02 5.71 -3.20
C VAL A 232 -13.80 7.17 -3.53
N PHE A 233 -14.59 7.67 -4.47
CA PHE A 233 -14.55 9.06 -4.92
C PHE A 233 -15.70 9.87 -4.33
N PRO A 234 -15.52 11.16 -4.13
CA PRO A 234 -16.66 12.04 -3.85
C PRO A 234 -17.62 12.09 -5.06
N PRO A 235 -18.92 12.33 -4.85
CA PRO A 235 -19.93 12.34 -5.92
C PRO A 235 -19.59 13.26 -7.10
N SER A 236 -18.94 14.39 -6.83
CA SER A 236 -18.53 15.38 -7.85
C SER A 236 -17.42 14.87 -8.80
N LEU A 237 -16.69 13.82 -8.46
CA LEU A 237 -15.51 13.35 -9.20
C LEU A 237 -15.65 11.94 -9.79
N VAL A 238 -16.60 11.13 -9.31
CA VAL A 238 -16.70 9.71 -9.63
C VAL A 238 -16.98 9.44 -11.12
N ASP A 239 -17.81 10.23 -11.79
CA ASP A 239 -18.18 9.99 -13.20
C ASP A 239 -17.00 10.16 -14.16
N ALA A 240 -16.15 11.15 -13.93
CA ALA A 240 -14.93 11.33 -14.72
C ALA A 240 -13.92 10.20 -14.47
N ALA A 241 -13.78 9.77 -13.20
CA ALA A 241 -12.92 8.64 -12.84
C ALA A 241 -13.43 7.32 -13.47
N ARG A 242 -14.75 7.07 -13.45
CA ARG A 242 -15.40 5.92 -14.10
C ARG A 242 -15.14 5.91 -15.61
N THR A 243 -15.26 7.05 -16.26
CA THR A 243 -15.00 7.18 -17.70
C THR A 243 -13.54 6.86 -18.02
N ARG A 244 -12.58 7.37 -17.24
CA ARG A 244 -11.17 7.04 -17.40
C ARG A 244 -10.90 5.55 -17.18
N HIS A 245 -11.46 4.95 -16.15
CA HIS A 245 -11.36 3.52 -15.88
C HIS A 245 -11.85 2.69 -17.07
N MET A 246 -13.04 3.02 -17.58
CA MET A 246 -13.62 2.35 -18.75
C MET A 246 -12.72 2.46 -19.99
N LEU A 247 -12.15 3.65 -20.27
CA LEU A 247 -11.26 3.84 -21.41
C LEU A 247 -9.90 3.14 -21.25
N THR A 248 -9.49 2.85 -20.02
CA THR A 248 -8.21 2.18 -19.74
C THR A 248 -8.36 0.65 -19.79
N ASN A 249 -9.38 0.10 -19.15
CA ASN A 249 -9.53 -1.34 -18.92
C ASN A 249 -10.86 -1.95 -19.37
N VAL A 250 -11.82 -1.14 -19.83
CA VAL A 250 -13.23 -1.52 -20.04
C VAL A 250 -13.89 -1.87 -18.69
N THR A 251 -13.37 -2.86 -17.97
CA THR A 251 -13.81 -3.32 -16.66
C THR A 251 -12.76 -4.26 -16.04
N GLY A 252 -12.89 -4.57 -14.75
CA GLY A 252 -12.06 -5.58 -14.07
C GLY A 252 -12.52 -7.03 -14.29
N SER A 253 -11.70 -7.98 -13.83
CA SER A 253 -11.98 -9.43 -13.93
C SER A 253 -13.24 -9.83 -13.17
N ARG A 254 -14.29 -10.24 -13.88
CA ARG A 254 -15.56 -10.66 -13.28
C ARG A 254 -15.42 -11.87 -12.34
N PRO A 255 -14.71 -12.97 -12.71
CA PRO A 255 -14.51 -14.09 -11.80
C PRO A 255 -13.78 -13.71 -10.52
N ALA A 256 -12.79 -12.84 -10.61
CA ALA A 256 -12.05 -12.36 -9.44
C ALA A 256 -12.95 -11.50 -8.52
N GLN A 257 -13.76 -10.61 -9.10
CA GLN A 257 -14.72 -9.80 -8.35
C GLN A 257 -15.78 -10.67 -7.65
N TYR A 258 -16.28 -11.71 -8.33
CA TYR A 258 -17.24 -12.64 -7.75
C TYR A 258 -16.64 -13.43 -6.58
N ALA A 259 -15.41 -13.90 -6.72
CA ALA A 259 -14.71 -14.60 -5.65
C ALA A 259 -14.46 -13.71 -4.44
N VAL A 260 -14.07 -12.44 -4.66
CA VAL A 260 -13.91 -11.46 -3.59
C VAL A 260 -15.24 -11.18 -2.89
N LEU A 261 -16.32 -10.95 -3.64
CA LEU A 261 -17.65 -10.75 -3.07
C LEU A 261 -18.08 -11.94 -2.19
N HIS A 262 -17.87 -13.16 -2.67
CA HIS A 262 -18.17 -14.35 -1.88
C HIS A 262 -17.32 -14.41 -0.60
N ALA A 263 -16.02 -14.12 -0.72
CA ALA A 263 -15.13 -14.10 0.43
C ALA A 263 -15.51 -13.02 1.46
N LEU A 264 -15.86 -11.83 1.03
CA LEU A 264 -16.28 -10.76 1.94
C LEU A 264 -17.54 -11.15 2.75
N ARG A 265 -18.45 -11.91 2.14
CA ARG A 265 -19.72 -12.34 2.79
C ARG A 265 -19.58 -13.56 3.68
N THR A 266 -18.56 -14.40 3.48
CA THR A 266 -18.53 -15.74 4.10
C THR A 266 -17.21 -16.09 4.79
N THR A 267 -16.19 -15.24 4.71
CA THR A 267 -14.95 -15.43 5.48
C THR A 267 -15.23 -15.21 6.96
N ASP A 268 -14.78 -16.13 7.79
CA ASP A 268 -14.87 -16.00 9.25
C ASP A 268 -14.02 -14.80 9.71
N PRO A 269 -14.54 -13.92 10.57
CA PRO A 269 -13.76 -12.85 11.18
C PRO A 269 -12.45 -13.31 11.84
N ASP A 270 -12.43 -14.50 12.41
CA ASP A 270 -11.25 -15.12 13.05
C ASP A 270 -10.05 -15.18 12.09
N TYR A 271 -10.28 -15.34 10.77
CA TYR A 271 -9.20 -15.31 9.77
C TYR A 271 -8.36 -14.02 9.85
N PHE A 272 -9.00 -12.88 10.00
CA PHE A 272 -8.30 -11.60 10.06
C PHE A 272 -7.59 -11.40 11.40
N GLU A 273 -8.14 -11.96 12.48
CA GLU A 273 -7.53 -11.93 13.81
C GLU A 273 -6.28 -12.80 13.84
N GLU A 274 -6.38 -14.05 13.36
CA GLU A 274 -5.25 -14.97 13.26
C GLU A 274 -4.09 -14.39 12.43
N VAL A 275 -4.39 -13.70 11.34
CA VAL A 275 -3.36 -13.06 10.52
C VAL A 275 -2.70 -11.88 11.23
N ARG A 276 -3.48 -11.05 11.95
CA ARG A 276 -2.90 -9.96 12.76
C ARG A 276 -2.00 -10.49 13.86
N ASP A 277 -2.44 -11.53 14.57
CA ASP A 277 -1.67 -12.16 15.66
C ASP A 277 -0.35 -12.74 15.12
N LEU A 278 -0.40 -13.45 13.99
CA LEU A 278 0.79 -13.96 13.31
C LEU A 278 1.79 -12.85 12.96
N LEU A 279 1.30 -11.74 12.43
CA LEU A 279 2.15 -10.62 12.05
C LEU A 279 2.69 -9.85 13.26
N ALA A 280 1.89 -9.70 14.31
CA ALA A 280 2.32 -9.08 15.57
C ALA A 280 3.44 -9.89 16.24
N GLU A 281 3.31 -11.22 16.30
CA GLU A 281 4.36 -12.12 16.82
C GLU A 281 5.66 -11.99 16.01
N ARG A 282 5.57 -11.98 14.68
CA ARG A 282 6.74 -11.79 13.81
C ARG A 282 7.39 -10.42 14.00
N LEU A 283 6.56 -9.39 14.16
CA LEU A 283 7.01 -8.02 14.37
C LEU A 283 7.78 -7.89 15.68
N ASP A 284 7.19 -8.37 16.77
CA ASP A 284 7.82 -8.30 18.10
C ASP A 284 9.15 -9.06 18.09
N GLY A 285 9.19 -10.30 17.60
CA GLY A 285 10.43 -11.06 17.50
C GLY A 285 11.49 -10.43 16.59
N PHE A 286 11.07 -9.77 15.50
CA PHE A 286 12.00 -9.09 14.60
C PHE A 286 12.57 -7.81 15.22
N THR A 287 11.74 -7.00 15.89
CA THR A 287 12.20 -5.79 16.58
C THR A 287 13.10 -6.11 17.79
N ASP A 288 12.82 -7.16 18.54
CA ASP A 288 13.72 -7.66 19.61
C ASP A 288 15.12 -8.01 19.05
N ALA A 289 15.17 -8.64 17.88
CA ALA A 289 16.42 -8.95 17.20
C ALA A 289 17.14 -7.68 16.69
N LEU A 290 16.41 -6.69 16.19
CA LEU A 290 16.99 -5.40 15.80
C LEU A 290 17.59 -4.65 17.00
N ASP A 291 16.91 -4.67 18.15
CA ASP A 291 17.45 -4.12 19.40
C ASP A 291 18.73 -4.84 19.82
N ALA A 292 18.74 -6.19 19.73
CA ALA A 292 19.93 -6.98 20.03
C ALA A 292 21.10 -6.71 19.06
N ALA A 293 20.82 -6.33 17.82
CA ALA A 293 21.81 -5.94 16.80
C ALA A 293 22.22 -4.45 16.91
N GLY A 294 21.60 -3.68 17.82
CA GLY A 294 21.85 -2.24 17.98
C GLY A 294 21.34 -1.38 16.82
N ALA A 295 20.32 -1.86 16.10
CA ALA A 295 19.71 -1.13 15.01
C ALA A 295 18.74 -0.07 15.51
N GLU A 296 18.59 1.00 14.73
CA GLU A 296 17.49 1.96 14.86
C GLU A 296 16.37 1.55 13.90
N TYR A 297 15.10 1.66 14.30
CA TYR A 297 13.95 1.37 13.43
C TYR A 297 12.80 2.33 13.67
N THR A 298 11.89 2.42 12.68
CA THR A 298 10.66 3.20 12.78
C THR A 298 9.68 2.52 13.75
N ALA A 299 8.60 3.22 14.14
CA ALA A 299 7.52 2.64 14.92
C ALA A 299 6.57 1.85 14.00
N PRO A 300 6.71 0.50 13.88
CA PRO A 300 5.91 -0.29 12.96
C PRO A 300 4.57 -0.67 13.60
N ASP A 301 3.68 0.31 13.75
CA ASP A 301 2.38 0.15 14.39
C ASP A 301 1.35 -0.54 13.48
N GLY A 302 1.65 -0.65 12.17
CA GLY A 302 0.79 -1.33 11.21
C GLY A 302 1.54 -1.86 9.99
N ALA A 303 0.79 -2.36 9.00
CA ALA A 303 1.29 -3.10 7.85
C ALA A 303 2.08 -4.35 8.27
N PHE A 304 3.10 -4.71 7.53
CA PHE A 304 4.00 -5.85 7.82
C PHE A 304 5.43 -5.54 7.37
N TYR A 305 5.82 -4.27 7.49
CA TYR A 305 7.15 -3.80 7.14
C TYR A 305 7.84 -3.23 8.36
N VAL A 306 9.16 -3.42 8.40
CA VAL A 306 10.04 -2.72 9.33
C VAL A 306 11.09 -1.98 8.50
N LEU A 307 11.22 -0.69 8.73
CA LEU A 307 12.27 0.14 8.18
C LEU A 307 13.30 0.39 9.27
N CYS A 308 14.52 -0.08 9.08
CA CYS A 308 15.58 -0.02 10.09
C CYS A 308 16.92 0.44 9.52
N ARG A 309 17.82 0.85 10.40
CA ARG A 309 19.17 1.31 10.08
C ARG A 309 20.19 0.66 10.99
N PHE A 310 21.29 0.20 10.40
CA PHE A 310 22.46 -0.29 11.11
C PHE A 310 23.60 0.71 10.96
N ASP A 311 24.33 1.01 12.04
CA ASP A 311 25.42 1.97 12.00
C ASP A 311 26.54 1.49 11.07
N GLY A 312 27.04 2.39 10.21
CA GLY A 312 28.06 2.06 9.23
C GLY A 312 27.62 1.17 8.06
N PHE A 313 26.30 0.88 7.95
CA PHE A 313 25.74 0.03 6.87
C PHE A 313 24.59 0.75 6.15
N PRO A 314 24.86 1.74 5.27
CA PRO A 314 23.83 2.46 4.55
C PRO A 314 22.99 1.52 3.66
N GLY A 315 21.70 1.85 3.52
CA GLY A 315 20.70 1.09 2.78
C GLY A 315 20.80 1.25 1.28
N THR A 316 21.95 0.94 0.70
CA THR A 316 22.23 0.98 -0.73
C THR A 316 22.06 -0.39 -1.37
N LEU A 317 21.85 -0.43 -2.69
CA LEU A 317 21.81 -1.69 -3.44
C LEU A 317 23.08 -2.53 -3.25
N GLU A 318 24.24 -1.89 -3.17
CA GLU A 318 25.53 -2.57 -2.95
C GLU A 318 25.54 -3.29 -1.60
N ASN A 319 25.13 -2.62 -0.54
CA ASN A 319 25.08 -3.23 0.79
C ASN A 319 23.99 -4.29 0.91
N VAL A 320 22.86 -4.14 0.21
CA VAL A 320 21.84 -5.21 0.15
C VAL A 320 22.41 -6.46 -0.52
N LYS A 321 23.17 -6.32 -1.60
CA LYS A 321 23.87 -7.46 -2.23
C LYS A 321 24.87 -8.11 -1.27
N ARG A 322 25.65 -7.31 -0.55
CA ARG A 322 26.55 -7.81 0.52
C ARG A 322 25.80 -8.59 1.60
N LEU A 323 24.64 -8.07 2.05
CA LEU A 323 23.82 -8.74 3.05
C LEU A 323 23.26 -10.08 2.54
N ILE A 324 22.91 -10.14 1.26
CA ILE A 324 22.51 -11.39 0.60
C ILE A 324 23.70 -12.38 0.58
N ASP A 325 24.88 -11.93 0.13
CA ASP A 325 26.06 -12.79 -0.01
C ASP A 325 26.61 -13.27 1.34
N ASP A 326 26.67 -12.40 2.34
CA ASP A 326 27.30 -12.68 3.62
C ASP A 326 26.34 -13.30 4.65
N ALA A 327 25.09 -12.80 4.75
CA ALA A 327 24.11 -13.25 5.73
C ALA A 327 22.97 -14.11 5.15
N GLY A 328 22.74 -14.08 3.83
CA GLY A 328 21.61 -14.77 3.21
C GLY A 328 20.27 -14.17 3.56
N VAL A 329 20.21 -12.85 3.73
CA VAL A 329 18.97 -12.10 3.98
C VAL A 329 18.83 -11.01 2.92
N ALA A 330 17.70 -11.00 2.22
CA ALA A 330 17.40 -9.98 1.22
C ALA A 330 16.41 -8.97 1.79
N GLY A 331 16.85 -7.72 2.01
CA GLY A 331 16.02 -6.58 2.35
C GLY A 331 15.91 -5.60 1.17
N MET A 332 15.03 -4.62 1.28
CA MET A 332 14.88 -3.56 0.28
C MET A 332 15.77 -2.38 0.64
N PRO A 333 16.61 -1.86 -0.29
CA PRO A 333 17.44 -0.69 0.00
C PRO A 333 16.58 0.55 0.24
N GLY A 334 16.93 1.33 1.25
CA GLY A 334 16.20 2.53 1.65
C GLY A 334 16.21 3.63 0.60
N GLU A 335 17.26 3.67 -0.25
CA GLU A 335 17.32 4.60 -1.38
C GLU A 335 16.15 4.43 -2.38
N THR A 336 15.47 3.28 -2.37
CA THR A 336 14.26 3.03 -3.15
C THR A 336 13.08 3.90 -2.73
N PHE A 337 13.05 4.32 -1.45
CA PHE A 337 11.91 5.01 -0.85
C PHE A 337 12.11 6.53 -0.73
N GLY A 338 13.20 7.07 -1.28
CA GLY A 338 13.48 8.50 -1.25
C GLY A 338 14.81 8.84 -0.60
N ALA A 339 15.12 10.14 -0.58
CA ALA A 339 16.42 10.63 -0.13
C ALA A 339 16.58 10.57 1.40
N SER A 340 15.49 10.71 2.15
CA SER A 340 15.52 10.78 3.62
C SER A 340 15.91 9.45 4.28
N ARG A 341 15.77 8.34 3.57
CA ARG A 341 15.97 6.98 4.10
C ARG A 341 17.09 6.19 3.40
N ARG A 342 18.02 6.84 2.75
CA ARG A 342 19.16 6.17 2.08
C ARG A 342 20.05 5.34 3.02
N GLU A 343 20.07 5.65 4.31
CA GLU A 343 20.79 4.89 5.34
C GLU A 343 20.00 3.71 5.89
N TRP A 344 18.75 3.50 5.42
CA TRP A 344 17.82 2.54 5.98
C TRP A 344 17.63 1.33 5.07
N LEU A 345 17.16 0.23 5.66
CA LEU A 345 16.76 -1.01 4.98
C LEU A 345 15.31 -1.32 5.35
N ARG A 346 14.49 -1.76 4.39
CA ARG A 346 13.15 -2.25 4.68
C ARG A 346 13.11 -3.77 4.61
N PHE A 347 12.52 -4.39 5.62
CA PHE A 347 12.22 -5.82 5.65
C PHE A 347 10.71 -6.04 5.66
N ALA A 348 10.23 -7.00 4.84
CA ALA A 348 8.85 -7.44 4.80
C ALA A 348 8.70 -8.72 5.60
N LEU A 349 7.85 -8.74 6.62
CA LEU A 349 7.68 -9.86 7.56
C LEU A 349 6.72 -10.95 7.03
N VAL A 350 6.53 -11.00 5.72
CA VAL A 350 5.65 -11.95 5.02
C VAL A 350 6.40 -13.18 4.57
N THR A 351 7.12 -13.80 5.50
CA THR A 351 7.81 -15.08 5.32
C THR A 351 7.79 -15.87 6.64
N PRO A 352 7.56 -17.19 6.62
CA PRO A 352 7.62 -18.01 7.84
C PRO A 352 9.05 -18.10 8.40
N ARG A 353 10.04 -17.66 7.62
CA ARG A 353 11.46 -17.61 8.01
C ARG A 353 11.86 -16.26 8.62
N ALA A 354 10.92 -15.38 8.96
CA ALA A 354 11.25 -14.09 9.58
C ALA A 354 12.08 -14.23 10.87
N PRO A 355 11.81 -15.19 11.79
CA PRO A 355 12.68 -15.42 12.95
C PRO A 355 14.11 -15.83 12.58
N GLU A 356 14.27 -16.71 11.60
CA GLU A 356 15.61 -17.13 11.11
C GLU A 356 16.37 -15.95 10.47
N ALA A 357 15.66 -15.10 9.72
CA ALA A 357 16.27 -13.90 9.15
C ALA A 357 16.73 -12.92 10.26
N ALA A 358 15.94 -12.77 11.31
CA ALA A 358 16.27 -11.98 12.48
C ALA A 358 17.57 -12.47 13.15
N ASP A 359 17.68 -13.78 13.38
CA ASP A 359 18.89 -14.41 13.94
C ASP A 359 20.13 -14.16 13.06
N ARG A 360 20.01 -14.31 11.74
CA ARG A 360 21.08 -14.04 10.78
C ARG A 360 21.53 -12.58 10.78
N LEU A 361 20.60 -11.64 10.92
CA LEU A 361 20.92 -10.21 11.05
C LEU A 361 21.66 -9.92 12.35
N VAL A 362 21.23 -10.49 13.47
CA VAL A 362 21.92 -10.36 14.75
C VAL A 362 23.36 -10.91 14.67
N GLU A 363 23.56 -12.06 14.03
CA GLU A 363 24.90 -12.65 13.85
C GLU A 363 25.79 -11.77 12.97
N TYR A 364 25.23 -11.18 11.92
CA TYR A 364 25.99 -10.39 10.94
C TYR A 364 26.39 -9.01 11.46
N PHE A 365 25.56 -8.35 12.29
CA PHE A 365 25.79 -6.98 12.75
C PHE A 365 26.40 -6.88 14.17
N ARG A 366 26.53 -7.96 14.91
CA ARG A 366 27.27 -8.04 16.18
C ARG A 366 28.75 -8.24 15.95
#